data_c94995158f6812118086056d494775f7
#
_entry.id   c94995158f6812118086056d494775f7
#
_cell.length_a   1.000
_cell.length_b   1.000
_cell.length_c   1.000
_cell.angle_alpha   90.00
_cell.angle_beta   90.00
_cell.angle_gamma   90.00
#
_symmetry.space_group_name_H-M   'P 1'
#
loop_
_entity.id
_entity.type
_entity.pdbx_description
1 polymer ?
#
loop_
_entity_poly.entity_id
_entity_poly.type
_entity_poly.pdbx_seq_one_letter_code
_entity_poly.pdbx_strand_id
1 'polypeptide(L)'
;PICEALMLSEMKGDLTYYGRIRMWGSIGFIVAVTLASLALERHGIMTLPWVAAALLVFTIAAAFRLRDVPRRTHKEAPPPLTALLRRREVIAFFTSTALMVAAHTSLYTFYSLYLEREGYSKTVIGAMWSLGVLAEVLLFYFQAPLFKRWGAMRMMYLALGVSVLRFVMIGAGPHVLWLLIAAQLMHAATFALHHSSSVMTLQRWFSGPLQARGQALYMSISYGVGGSLGGLFLAQWWERAGAESVYYVAAALALLSAAAAMLSFRWQRRDAY
;
A
#
# COMPACT_ATOMS: atom_id res chain seq x y z
N PRO A 1 -7.21 -3.74 9.51
CA PRO A 1 -6.28 -3.86 10.66
C PRO A 1 -6.48 -5.15 11.46
N ILE A 2 -7.72 -5.47 11.87
CA ILE A 2 -8.01 -6.65 12.72
C ILE A 2 -7.66 -7.95 11.98
N CYS A 3 -8.14 -8.14 10.76
CA CYS A 3 -7.83 -9.34 9.94
C CYS A 3 -6.31 -9.49 9.71
N GLU A 4 -5.61 -8.37 9.48
CA GLU A 4 -4.16 -8.35 9.33
C GLU A 4 -3.46 -8.79 10.62
N ALA A 5 -3.91 -8.27 11.76
CA ALA A 5 -3.36 -8.66 13.06
C ALA A 5 -3.63 -10.13 13.40
N LEU A 6 -4.83 -10.65 13.09
CA LEU A 6 -5.17 -12.07 13.25
C LEU A 6 -4.27 -12.94 12.37
N MET A 7 -4.14 -12.59 11.09
CA MET A 7 -3.27 -13.30 10.15
C MET A 7 -1.82 -13.36 10.65
N LEU A 8 -1.27 -12.22 11.08
CA LEU A 8 0.09 -12.15 11.59
C LEU A 8 0.28 -12.95 12.89
N SER A 9 -0.75 -13.01 13.75
CA SER A 9 -0.70 -13.80 14.98
C SER A 9 -0.68 -15.31 14.71
N GLU A 10 -1.43 -15.78 13.70
CA GLU A 10 -1.44 -17.18 13.27
C GLU A 10 -0.10 -17.61 12.65
N MET A 11 0.59 -16.70 11.98
CA MET A 11 1.93 -16.97 11.39
C MET A 11 3.03 -17.16 12.43
N LYS A 12 2.75 -16.98 13.72
CA LYS A 12 3.69 -17.22 14.85
C LYS A 12 5.07 -16.56 14.67
N GLY A 13 5.12 -15.44 13.97
CA GLY A 13 6.36 -14.70 13.68
C GLY A 13 7.07 -15.12 12.38
N ASP A 14 6.65 -16.19 11.71
CA ASP A 14 7.16 -16.51 10.37
C ASP A 14 6.41 -15.72 9.28
N LEU A 15 6.94 -14.56 8.95
CA LEU A 15 6.39 -13.69 7.92
C LEU A 15 6.79 -14.10 6.49
N THR A 16 7.47 -15.24 6.33
CA THR A 16 7.97 -15.70 5.03
C THR A 16 6.86 -15.87 4.01
N TYR A 17 5.73 -16.39 4.45
CA TYR A 17 4.57 -16.68 3.59
C TYR A 17 3.50 -15.57 3.63
N TYR A 18 3.78 -14.45 4.30
CA TYR A 18 2.87 -13.32 4.39
C TYR A 18 2.30 -12.92 3.03
N GLY A 19 3.14 -12.81 2.00
CA GLY A 19 2.71 -12.44 0.67
C GLY A 19 1.69 -13.38 0.05
N ARG A 20 1.84 -14.69 0.26
CA ARG A 20 0.90 -15.69 -0.29
C ARG A 20 -0.50 -15.59 0.30
N ILE A 21 -0.62 -15.15 1.54
CA ILE A 21 -1.92 -14.90 2.15
C ILE A 21 -2.44 -13.54 1.70
N ARG A 22 -1.57 -12.53 1.67
CA ARG A 22 -1.94 -11.15 1.30
C ARG A 22 -2.43 -11.02 -0.14
N MET A 23 -1.90 -11.80 -1.09
CA MET A 23 -2.32 -11.79 -2.50
C MET A 23 -3.82 -12.07 -2.69
N TRP A 24 -4.46 -12.84 -1.79
CA TRP A 24 -5.89 -13.09 -1.85
C TRP A 24 -6.73 -11.82 -1.72
N GLY A 25 -6.19 -10.80 -1.02
CA GLY A 25 -6.81 -9.48 -0.99
C GLY A 25 -6.81 -8.80 -2.36
N SER A 26 -5.72 -8.90 -3.11
CA SER A 26 -5.62 -8.35 -4.46
C SER A 26 -6.49 -9.12 -5.46
N ILE A 27 -6.55 -10.45 -5.34
CA ILE A 27 -7.46 -11.29 -6.13
C ILE A 27 -8.92 -10.90 -5.83
N GLY A 28 -9.28 -10.78 -4.55
CA GLY A 28 -10.60 -10.32 -4.14
C GLY A 28 -10.96 -8.94 -4.68
N PHE A 29 -10.00 -8.03 -4.74
CA PHE A 29 -10.17 -6.71 -5.35
C PHE A 29 -10.50 -6.83 -6.85
N ILE A 30 -9.75 -7.63 -7.61
CA ILE A 30 -10.00 -7.86 -9.04
C ILE A 30 -11.42 -8.38 -9.25
N VAL A 31 -11.81 -9.40 -8.50
CA VAL A 31 -13.15 -10.00 -8.59
C VAL A 31 -14.23 -8.96 -8.25
N ALA A 32 -14.08 -8.23 -7.15
CA ALA A 32 -15.05 -7.22 -6.72
C ALA A 32 -15.20 -6.10 -7.73
N VAL A 33 -14.09 -5.56 -8.26
CA VAL A 33 -14.12 -4.49 -9.27
C VAL A 33 -14.75 -4.98 -10.58
N THR A 34 -14.41 -6.19 -11.03
CA THR A 34 -14.97 -6.76 -12.26
C THR A 34 -16.48 -6.96 -12.14
N LEU A 35 -16.94 -7.56 -11.04
CA LEU A 35 -18.38 -7.76 -10.83
C LEU A 35 -19.13 -6.45 -10.65
N ALA A 36 -18.54 -5.48 -9.94
CA ALA A 36 -19.10 -4.15 -9.79
C ALA A 36 -19.22 -3.44 -11.15
N SER A 37 -18.18 -3.48 -11.98
CA SER A 37 -18.19 -2.87 -13.32
C SER A 37 -19.29 -3.47 -14.20
N LEU A 38 -19.44 -4.79 -14.22
CA LEU A 38 -20.51 -5.47 -14.98
C LEU A 38 -21.90 -5.10 -14.47
N ALA A 39 -22.08 -4.97 -13.15
CA ALA A 39 -23.36 -4.56 -12.57
C ALA A 39 -23.70 -3.10 -12.95
N LEU A 40 -22.72 -2.20 -12.89
CA LEU A 40 -22.88 -0.79 -13.24
C LEU A 40 -23.15 -0.60 -14.74
N GLU A 41 -22.50 -1.40 -15.60
CA GLU A 41 -22.73 -1.36 -17.04
C GLU A 41 -24.16 -1.79 -17.40
N ARG A 42 -24.68 -2.84 -16.74
CA ARG A 42 -26.03 -3.38 -17.02
C ARG A 42 -27.16 -2.56 -16.41
N HIS A 43 -26.95 -2.00 -15.22
CA HIS A 43 -28.01 -1.40 -14.41
C HIS A 43 -27.79 0.10 -14.12
N GLY A 44 -26.72 0.68 -14.65
CA GLY A 44 -26.40 2.10 -14.49
C GLY A 44 -25.76 2.45 -13.15
N ILE A 45 -25.30 3.71 -13.03
CA ILE A 45 -24.53 4.21 -11.90
C ILE A 45 -25.31 4.19 -10.57
N MET A 46 -26.64 4.27 -10.62
CA MET A 46 -27.51 4.22 -9.43
C MET A 46 -27.43 2.86 -8.70
N THR A 47 -26.83 1.84 -9.31
CA THR A 47 -26.59 0.54 -8.70
C THR A 47 -25.38 0.57 -7.74
N LEU A 48 -24.51 1.57 -7.83
CA LEU A 48 -23.28 1.66 -7.02
C LEU A 48 -23.49 1.54 -5.50
N PRO A 49 -24.47 2.21 -4.88
CA PRO A 49 -24.74 2.04 -3.45
C PRO A 49 -25.13 0.62 -3.07
N TRP A 50 -25.88 -0.07 -3.92
CA TRP A 50 -26.32 -1.45 -3.70
C TRP A 50 -25.15 -2.44 -3.80
N VAL A 51 -24.26 -2.24 -4.77
CA VAL A 51 -23.00 -3.02 -4.88
C VAL A 51 -22.14 -2.81 -3.65
N ALA A 52 -21.98 -1.55 -3.20
CA ALA A 52 -21.23 -1.25 -1.98
C ALA A 52 -21.87 -1.92 -0.74
N ALA A 53 -23.19 -1.84 -0.60
CA ALA A 53 -23.92 -2.50 0.49
C ALA A 53 -23.74 -4.02 0.45
N ALA A 54 -23.83 -4.66 -0.72
CA ALA A 54 -23.61 -6.11 -0.87
C ALA A 54 -22.19 -6.52 -0.47
N LEU A 55 -21.17 -5.75 -0.86
CA LEU A 55 -19.78 -5.99 -0.46
C LEU A 55 -19.58 -5.83 1.06
N LEU A 56 -20.24 -4.86 1.69
CA LEU A 56 -20.21 -4.69 3.15
C LEU A 56 -20.88 -5.87 3.86
N VAL A 57 -22.06 -6.31 3.42
CA VAL A 57 -22.74 -7.48 3.98
C VAL A 57 -21.88 -8.74 3.84
N PHE A 58 -21.26 -8.95 2.68
CA PHE A 58 -20.34 -10.07 2.48
C PHE A 58 -19.13 -9.99 3.43
N THR A 59 -18.56 -8.80 3.61
CA THR A 59 -17.44 -8.57 4.53
C THR A 59 -17.83 -8.88 5.97
N ILE A 60 -19.01 -8.44 6.40
CA ILE A 60 -19.55 -8.72 7.73
C ILE A 60 -19.77 -10.23 7.90
N ALA A 61 -20.43 -10.89 6.94
CA ALA A 61 -20.66 -12.34 6.98
C ALA A 61 -19.35 -13.15 7.03
N ALA A 62 -18.32 -12.70 6.29
CA ALA A 62 -16.99 -13.31 6.35
C ALA A 62 -16.33 -13.07 7.72
N ALA A 63 -16.49 -11.89 8.32
CA ALA A 63 -15.94 -11.57 9.63
C ALA A 63 -16.53 -12.47 10.75
N PHE A 64 -17.81 -12.80 10.68
CA PHE A 64 -18.44 -13.76 11.63
C PHE A 64 -17.90 -15.19 11.53
N ARG A 65 -17.21 -15.53 10.44
CA ARG A 65 -16.55 -16.84 10.28
C ARG A 65 -15.13 -16.86 10.85
N LEU A 66 -14.56 -15.71 11.17
CA LEU A 66 -13.25 -15.63 11.81
C LEU A 66 -13.34 -16.14 13.24
N ARG A 67 -12.43 -17.05 13.59
CA ARG A 67 -12.30 -17.54 14.96
C ARG A 67 -11.35 -16.62 15.73
N ASP A 68 -11.70 -16.34 16.99
CA ASP A 68 -10.78 -15.65 17.87
C ASP A 68 -9.56 -16.52 18.15
N VAL A 69 -8.38 -15.93 17.97
CA VAL A 69 -7.14 -16.58 18.36
C VAL A 69 -6.99 -16.45 19.87
N PRO A 70 -6.71 -17.56 20.61
CA PRO A 70 -6.49 -17.49 22.04
C PRO A 70 -5.45 -16.44 22.37
N ARG A 71 -5.83 -15.47 23.23
CA ARG A 71 -4.90 -14.45 23.70
C ARG A 71 -3.73 -15.14 24.40
N ARG A 72 -2.54 -15.06 23.83
CA ARG A 72 -1.34 -15.45 24.56
C ARG A 72 -1.18 -14.49 25.73
N THR A 73 -1.23 -15.05 26.94
CA THR A 73 -0.90 -14.30 28.16
C THR A 73 0.57 -13.92 28.10
N HIS A 74 0.85 -12.66 27.85
CA HIS A 74 2.21 -12.12 27.97
C HIS A 74 2.49 -11.91 29.44
N LYS A 75 3.60 -12.46 29.93
CA LYS A 75 4.03 -12.31 31.34
C LYS A 75 4.38 -10.87 31.70
N GLU A 76 4.76 -10.05 30.72
CA GLU A 76 5.12 -8.66 30.93
C GLU A 76 4.07 -7.73 30.30
N ALA A 77 3.76 -6.63 30.99
CA ALA A 77 2.92 -5.58 30.47
C ALA A 77 3.61 -4.93 29.25
N PRO A 78 2.87 -4.73 28.12
CA PRO A 78 3.45 -4.08 26.97
C PRO A 78 3.87 -2.64 27.30
N PRO A 79 4.93 -2.12 26.67
CA PRO A 79 5.32 -0.73 26.87
C PRO A 79 4.18 0.21 26.52
N PRO A 80 4.07 1.38 27.18
CA PRO A 80 3.02 2.34 26.88
C PRO A 80 3.13 2.81 25.42
N LEU A 81 2.00 2.81 24.70
CA LEU A 81 1.93 3.17 23.30
C LEU A 81 2.55 4.54 23.01
N THR A 82 2.35 5.50 23.93
CA THR A 82 2.90 6.85 23.83
C THR A 82 4.43 6.88 23.84
N ALA A 83 5.07 5.99 24.60
CA ALA A 83 6.53 5.88 24.62
C ALA A 83 7.07 5.37 23.26
N LEU A 84 6.39 4.40 22.64
CA LEU A 84 6.75 3.93 21.29
C LEU A 84 6.58 5.02 20.25
N LEU A 85 5.46 5.76 20.27
CA LEU A 85 5.17 6.81 19.30
C LEU A 85 6.09 8.04 19.42
N ARG A 86 6.77 8.22 20.56
CA ARG A 86 7.78 9.29 20.75
C ARG A 86 9.17 8.92 20.23
N ARG A 87 9.40 7.65 19.89
CA ARG A 87 10.68 7.20 19.36
C ARG A 87 10.89 7.77 17.96
N ARG A 88 12.03 8.41 17.74
CA ARG A 88 12.38 9.09 16.47
C ARG A 88 12.34 8.13 15.26
N GLU A 89 12.80 6.88 15.45
CA GLU A 89 12.78 5.87 14.39
C GLU A 89 11.36 5.44 14.02
N VAL A 90 10.42 5.45 14.98
CA VAL A 90 9.00 5.15 14.73
C VAL A 90 8.32 6.32 14.03
N ILE A 91 8.58 7.56 14.45
CA ILE A 91 8.08 8.76 13.77
C ILE A 91 8.56 8.79 12.33
N ALA A 92 9.86 8.60 12.09
CA ALA A 92 10.42 8.60 10.74
C ALA A 92 9.84 7.48 9.87
N PHE A 93 9.56 6.30 10.44
CA PHE A 93 8.88 5.22 9.73
C PHE A 93 7.46 5.61 9.30
N PHE A 94 6.64 6.14 10.22
CA PHE A 94 5.29 6.58 9.88
C PHE A 94 5.28 7.75 8.89
N THR A 95 6.24 8.67 9.00
CA THR A 95 6.43 9.73 8.01
C THR A 95 6.74 9.15 6.63
N SER A 96 7.65 8.18 6.54
CA SER A 96 7.97 7.49 5.29
C SER A 96 6.73 6.84 4.68
N THR A 97 5.99 6.03 5.46
CA THR A 97 4.82 5.33 4.93
C THR A 97 3.68 6.28 4.53
N ALA A 98 3.49 7.38 5.26
CA ALA A 98 2.50 8.41 4.92
C ALA A 98 2.86 9.12 3.60
N LEU A 99 4.13 9.53 3.43
CA LEU A 99 4.63 10.15 2.19
C LEU A 99 4.52 9.21 0.99
N MET A 100 4.79 7.92 1.19
CA MET A 100 4.66 6.92 0.12
C MET A 100 3.21 6.73 -0.31
N VAL A 101 2.26 6.69 0.63
CA VAL A 101 0.83 6.61 0.30
C VAL A 101 0.35 7.91 -0.34
N ALA A 102 0.81 9.08 0.14
CA ALA A 102 0.54 10.36 -0.50
C ALA A 102 1.02 10.39 -1.98
N ALA A 103 2.22 9.87 -2.26
CA ALA A 103 2.72 9.72 -3.63
C ALA A 103 1.82 8.79 -4.47
N HIS A 104 1.38 7.65 -3.90
CA HIS A 104 0.50 6.70 -4.60
C HIS A 104 -0.90 7.25 -4.89
N THR A 105 -1.35 8.27 -4.18
CA THR A 105 -2.63 8.92 -4.47
C THR A 105 -2.64 9.54 -5.87
N SER A 106 -1.48 9.90 -6.43
CA SER A 106 -1.34 10.31 -7.84
C SER A 106 -1.89 9.26 -8.81
N LEU A 107 -1.69 7.97 -8.50
CA LEU A 107 -2.22 6.87 -9.30
C LEU A 107 -3.71 6.66 -9.01
N TYR A 108 -4.07 6.47 -7.75
CA TYR A 108 -5.44 6.09 -7.39
C TYR A 108 -6.48 7.13 -7.78
N THR A 109 -6.12 8.42 -7.79
CA THR A 109 -7.05 9.50 -8.10
C THR A 109 -6.91 10.01 -9.53
N PHE A 110 -5.69 10.14 -10.03
CA PHE A 110 -5.44 10.91 -11.27
C PHE A 110 -5.05 10.07 -12.48
N TYR A 111 -4.59 8.82 -12.30
CA TYR A 111 -4.03 8.05 -13.40
C TYR A 111 -5.02 7.80 -14.55
N SER A 112 -6.26 7.42 -14.23
CA SER A 112 -7.27 7.21 -15.26
C SER A 112 -7.61 8.50 -16.00
N LEU A 113 -7.77 9.61 -15.27
CA LEU A 113 -8.03 10.94 -15.85
C LEU A 113 -6.86 11.41 -16.72
N TYR A 114 -5.62 11.14 -16.26
CA TYR A 114 -4.42 11.48 -16.99
C TYR A 114 -4.36 10.76 -18.33
N LEU A 115 -4.52 9.44 -18.34
CA LEU A 115 -4.50 8.64 -19.55
C LEU A 115 -5.66 9.00 -20.49
N GLU A 116 -6.84 9.31 -19.96
CA GLU A 116 -7.98 9.75 -20.77
C GLU A 116 -7.69 11.09 -21.47
N ARG A 117 -7.04 12.04 -20.80
CA ARG A 117 -6.56 13.31 -21.42
C ARG A 117 -5.52 13.08 -22.51
N GLU A 118 -4.68 12.07 -22.36
CA GLU A 118 -3.66 11.67 -23.34
C GLU A 118 -4.26 10.86 -24.51
N GLY A 119 -5.59 10.69 -24.56
CA GLY A 119 -6.30 10.03 -25.65
C GLY A 119 -6.37 8.51 -25.58
N TYR A 120 -5.98 7.89 -24.47
CA TYR A 120 -6.10 6.45 -24.29
C TYR A 120 -7.57 6.04 -24.10
N SER A 121 -7.97 4.94 -24.75
CA SER A 121 -9.30 4.39 -24.57
C SER A 121 -9.50 3.81 -23.16
N LYS A 122 -10.75 3.78 -22.68
CA LYS A 122 -11.10 3.17 -21.37
C LYS A 122 -10.65 1.71 -21.27
N THR A 123 -10.65 0.99 -22.38
CA THR A 123 -10.15 -0.40 -22.45
C THR A 123 -8.64 -0.47 -22.14
N VAL A 124 -7.84 0.41 -22.73
CA VAL A 124 -6.39 0.48 -22.46
C VAL A 124 -6.15 0.87 -21.01
N ILE A 125 -6.88 1.85 -20.48
CA ILE A 125 -6.76 2.29 -19.07
C ILE A 125 -7.09 1.12 -18.12
N GLY A 126 -8.18 0.40 -18.37
CA GLY A 126 -8.55 -0.79 -17.61
C GLY A 126 -7.51 -1.90 -17.68
N ALA A 127 -6.91 -2.12 -18.86
CA ALA A 127 -5.83 -3.09 -19.04
C ALA A 127 -4.57 -2.70 -18.26
N MET A 128 -4.23 -1.40 -18.20
CA MET A 128 -3.11 -0.91 -17.38
C MET A 128 -3.33 -1.19 -15.88
N TRP A 129 -4.52 -0.93 -15.36
CA TRP A 129 -4.86 -1.25 -13.97
C TRP A 129 -4.77 -2.75 -13.70
N SER A 130 -5.35 -3.57 -14.58
CA SER A 130 -5.32 -5.03 -14.45
C SER A 130 -3.89 -5.59 -14.49
N LEU A 131 -3.04 -5.05 -15.37
CA LEU A 131 -1.63 -5.42 -15.46
C LEU A 131 -0.88 -5.14 -14.15
N GLY A 132 -1.09 -3.95 -13.57
CA GLY A 132 -0.47 -3.57 -12.31
C GLY A 132 -0.85 -4.50 -11.17
N VAL A 133 -2.14 -4.81 -11.03
CA VAL A 133 -2.64 -5.70 -9.96
C VAL A 133 -2.21 -7.15 -10.19
N LEU A 134 -2.18 -7.62 -11.44
CA LEU A 134 -1.67 -8.95 -11.77
C LEU A 134 -0.19 -9.10 -11.40
N ALA A 135 0.63 -8.12 -11.76
CA ALA A 135 2.04 -8.09 -11.39
C ALA A 135 2.22 -8.08 -9.86
N GLU A 136 1.36 -7.35 -9.13
CA GLU A 136 1.33 -7.34 -7.67
C GLU A 136 1.04 -8.72 -7.08
N VAL A 137 0.01 -9.41 -7.57
CA VAL A 137 -0.36 -10.78 -7.13
C VAL A 137 0.80 -11.73 -7.33
N LEU A 138 1.45 -11.69 -8.51
CA LEU A 138 2.61 -12.53 -8.80
C LEU A 138 3.77 -12.23 -7.84
N LEU A 139 4.05 -10.95 -7.58
CA LEU A 139 5.13 -10.60 -6.67
C LEU A 139 4.82 -10.99 -5.22
N PHE A 140 3.60 -10.82 -4.73
CA PHE A 140 3.21 -11.33 -3.42
C PHE A 140 3.41 -12.84 -3.30
N TYR A 141 3.10 -13.60 -4.34
CA TYR A 141 3.32 -15.04 -4.35
C TYR A 141 4.78 -15.43 -4.26
N PHE A 142 5.66 -14.73 -5.02
CA PHE A 142 7.08 -15.08 -5.16
C PHE A 142 8.02 -14.29 -4.24
N GLN A 143 7.56 -13.35 -3.44
CA GLN A 143 8.45 -12.45 -2.67
C GLN A 143 9.19 -13.12 -1.50
N ALA A 144 8.74 -14.27 -1.02
CA ALA A 144 9.32 -14.92 0.16
C ALA A 144 10.85 -15.12 0.09
N PRO A 145 11.44 -15.63 -1.04
CA PRO A 145 12.89 -15.77 -1.17
C PRO A 145 13.62 -14.41 -1.12
N LEU A 146 13.00 -13.35 -1.65
CA LEU A 146 13.58 -12.00 -1.64
C LEU A 146 13.71 -11.48 -0.20
N PHE A 147 12.66 -11.62 0.59
CA PHE A 147 12.67 -11.22 2.00
C PHE A 147 13.62 -12.07 2.85
N LYS A 148 13.72 -13.37 2.58
CA LYS A 148 14.69 -14.26 3.25
C LYS A 148 16.13 -13.83 2.96
N ARG A 149 16.44 -13.49 1.70
CA ARG A 149 17.80 -13.15 1.28
C ARG A 149 18.22 -11.74 1.68
N TRP A 150 17.32 -10.76 1.53
CA TRP A 150 17.68 -9.34 1.63
C TRP A 150 17.05 -8.61 2.82
N GLY A 151 16.00 -9.17 3.40
CA GLY A 151 15.31 -8.61 4.56
C GLY A 151 14.43 -7.39 4.22
N ALA A 152 13.56 -7.02 5.16
CA ALA A 152 12.56 -5.98 4.98
C ALA A 152 13.17 -4.59 4.67
N MET A 153 14.31 -4.25 5.28
CA MET A 153 14.94 -2.94 5.08
C MET A 153 15.40 -2.72 3.63
N ARG A 154 16.10 -3.71 3.02
CA ARG A 154 16.57 -3.58 1.64
C ARG A 154 15.41 -3.61 0.66
N MET A 155 14.37 -4.41 0.95
CA MET A 155 13.14 -4.45 0.14
C MET A 155 12.38 -3.12 0.20
N MET A 156 12.35 -2.46 1.35
CA MET A 156 11.79 -1.12 1.50
C MET A 156 12.55 -0.11 0.62
N TYR A 157 13.88 -0.10 0.66
CA TYR A 157 14.67 0.82 -0.17
C TYR A 157 14.50 0.56 -1.66
N LEU A 158 14.43 -0.72 -2.06
CA LEU A 158 14.16 -1.09 -3.45
C LEU A 158 12.78 -0.56 -3.89
N ALA A 159 11.75 -0.81 -3.07
CA ALA A 159 10.39 -0.34 -3.37
C ALA A 159 10.33 1.19 -3.53
N LEU A 160 10.97 1.93 -2.64
CA LEU A 160 10.98 3.40 -2.67
C LEU A 160 11.78 3.94 -3.87
N GLY A 161 12.95 3.35 -4.18
CA GLY A 161 13.73 3.73 -5.36
C GLY A 161 12.98 3.45 -6.67
N VAL A 162 12.35 2.27 -6.78
CA VAL A 162 11.51 1.93 -7.93
C VAL A 162 10.30 2.87 -8.03
N SER A 163 9.76 3.36 -6.90
CA SER A 163 8.65 4.32 -6.93
C SER A 163 9.06 5.66 -7.52
N VAL A 164 10.23 6.18 -7.18
CA VAL A 164 10.75 7.41 -7.78
C VAL A 164 10.85 7.26 -9.30
N LEU A 165 11.51 6.19 -9.76
CA LEU A 165 11.66 5.91 -11.19
C LEU A 165 10.30 5.78 -11.87
N ARG A 166 9.38 5.01 -11.29
CA ARG A 166 8.04 4.79 -11.82
C ARG A 166 7.27 6.08 -12.02
N PHE A 167 7.23 6.95 -11.03
CA PHE A 167 6.50 8.21 -11.14
C PHE A 167 7.13 9.15 -12.16
N VAL A 168 8.47 9.22 -12.24
CA VAL A 168 9.16 9.96 -13.30
C VAL A 168 8.81 9.41 -14.68
N MET A 169 8.77 8.09 -14.86
CA MET A 169 8.40 7.46 -16.15
C MET A 169 6.98 7.81 -16.57
N ILE A 170 6.01 7.82 -15.64
CA ILE A 170 4.62 8.18 -15.94
C ILE A 170 4.52 9.65 -16.34
N GLY A 171 5.19 10.55 -15.61
CA GLY A 171 5.17 11.99 -15.93
C GLY A 171 5.90 12.35 -17.23
N ALA A 172 7.02 11.67 -17.52
CA ALA A 172 7.83 11.98 -18.70
C ALA A 172 7.35 11.34 -20.00
N GLY A 173 6.57 10.26 -19.92
CA GLY A 173 6.25 9.46 -21.10
C GLY A 173 4.77 9.11 -21.27
N PRO A 174 3.83 10.06 -21.12
CA PRO A 174 2.41 9.74 -21.21
C PRO A 174 1.98 9.21 -22.58
N HIS A 175 2.65 9.63 -23.66
CA HIS A 175 2.36 9.22 -25.02
C HIS A 175 3.05 7.90 -25.42
N VAL A 176 3.88 7.33 -24.55
CA VAL A 176 4.70 6.15 -24.85
C VAL A 176 4.12 4.94 -24.13
N LEU A 177 3.25 4.19 -24.79
CA LEU A 177 2.51 3.08 -24.20
C LEU A 177 3.41 2.03 -23.51
N TRP A 178 4.52 1.64 -24.12
CA TRP A 178 5.42 0.63 -23.52
C TRP A 178 6.08 1.14 -22.24
N LEU A 179 6.29 2.47 -22.11
CA LEU A 179 6.82 3.08 -20.89
C LEU A 179 5.78 3.01 -19.76
N LEU A 180 4.50 3.26 -20.11
CA LEU A 180 3.38 3.09 -19.17
C LEU A 180 3.21 1.63 -18.75
N ILE A 181 3.37 0.68 -19.67
CA ILE A 181 3.35 -0.75 -19.36
C ILE A 181 4.47 -1.09 -18.36
N ALA A 182 5.70 -0.65 -18.62
CA ALA A 182 6.82 -0.85 -17.72
C ALA A 182 6.55 -0.23 -16.33
N ALA A 183 6.03 0.98 -16.27
CA ALA A 183 5.64 1.65 -15.03
C ALA A 183 4.54 0.88 -14.28
N GLN A 184 3.59 0.24 -14.99
CA GLN A 184 2.57 -0.59 -14.34
C GLN A 184 3.12 -1.90 -13.80
N LEU A 185 4.06 -2.54 -14.47
CA LEU A 185 4.77 -3.71 -13.92
C LEU A 185 5.55 -3.36 -12.65
N MET A 186 6.11 -2.15 -12.58
CA MET A 186 6.76 -1.63 -11.37
C MET A 186 5.80 -1.46 -10.19
N HIS A 187 4.47 -1.42 -10.42
CA HIS A 187 3.47 -1.37 -9.34
C HIS A 187 3.66 -2.50 -8.34
N ALA A 188 3.96 -3.67 -8.80
CA ALA A 188 4.26 -4.82 -7.96
C ALA A 188 5.33 -4.49 -6.91
N ALA A 189 6.47 -3.95 -7.32
CA ALA A 189 7.54 -3.58 -6.40
C ALA A 189 7.12 -2.41 -5.49
N THR A 190 6.51 -1.37 -6.05
CA THR A 190 6.16 -0.16 -5.29
C THR A 190 5.04 -0.38 -4.28
N PHE A 191 4.16 -1.34 -4.51
CA PHE A 191 3.09 -1.70 -3.57
C PHE A 191 3.44 -2.94 -2.75
N ALA A 192 3.65 -4.11 -3.36
CA ALA A 192 3.78 -5.36 -2.61
C ALA A 192 5.03 -5.39 -1.72
N LEU A 193 6.21 -4.98 -2.23
CA LEU A 193 7.42 -4.95 -1.39
C LEU A 193 7.34 -3.87 -0.32
N HIS A 194 6.82 -2.68 -0.65
CA HIS A 194 6.64 -1.60 0.32
C HIS A 194 5.70 -2.02 1.45
N HIS A 195 4.52 -2.54 1.11
CA HIS A 195 3.52 -2.98 2.09
C HIS A 195 4.06 -4.10 3.00
N SER A 196 4.62 -5.16 2.41
CA SER A 196 5.21 -6.27 3.17
C SER A 196 6.36 -5.82 4.07
N SER A 197 7.25 -4.95 3.55
CA SER A 197 8.33 -4.36 4.33
C SER A 197 7.83 -3.53 5.49
N SER A 198 6.75 -2.76 5.26
CA SER A 198 6.11 -1.93 6.28
C SER A 198 5.52 -2.77 7.40
N VAL A 199 4.76 -3.81 7.04
CA VAL A 199 4.17 -4.74 8.01
C VAL A 199 5.24 -5.46 8.83
N MET A 200 6.29 -5.97 8.18
CA MET A 200 7.40 -6.64 8.87
C MET A 200 8.17 -5.70 9.79
N THR A 201 8.36 -4.44 9.39
CA THR A 201 9.04 -3.43 10.21
C THR A 201 8.19 -3.02 11.41
N LEU A 202 6.90 -2.80 11.17
CA LEU A 202 5.93 -2.45 12.20
C LEU A 202 5.85 -3.51 13.31
N GLN A 203 5.92 -4.80 12.93
CA GLN A 203 5.87 -5.91 13.88
C GLN A 203 7.03 -5.93 14.88
N ARG A 204 8.16 -5.29 14.57
CA ARG A 204 9.29 -5.19 15.51
C ARG A 204 8.97 -4.34 16.73
N TRP A 205 8.14 -3.31 16.57
CA TRP A 205 7.75 -2.41 17.66
C TRP A 205 6.38 -2.75 18.25
N PHE A 206 5.47 -3.24 17.41
CA PHE A 206 4.08 -3.51 17.75
C PHE A 206 3.80 -5.01 17.65
N SER A 207 4.41 -5.80 18.52
CA SER A 207 4.18 -7.24 18.62
C SER A 207 3.19 -7.58 19.74
N GLY A 208 2.67 -8.80 19.74
CA GLY A 208 1.77 -9.31 20.78
C GLY A 208 0.53 -8.42 20.99
N PRO A 209 0.26 -7.94 22.21
CA PRO A 209 -0.93 -7.14 22.52
C PRO A 209 -1.03 -5.82 21.76
N LEU A 210 0.09 -5.29 21.26
CA LEU A 210 0.15 -4.04 20.51
C LEU A 210 -0.02 -4.22 18.99
N GLN A 211 -0.01 -5.44 18.49
CA GLN A 211 -0.04 -5.73 17.05
C GLN A 211 -1.23 -5.10 16.33
N ALA A 212 -2.46 -5.29 16.84
CA ALA A 212 -3.65 -4.70 16.24
C ALA A 212 -3.63 -3.16 16.30
N ARG A 213 -3.10 -2.58 17.39
CA ARG A 213 -2.95 -1.12 17.53
C ARG A 213 -1.92 -0.57 16.54
N GLY A 214 -0.79 -1.26 16.36
CA GLY A 214 0.22 -0.90 15.38
C GLY A 214 -0.33 -0.90 13.95
N GLN A 215 -1.08 -1.94 13.57
CA GLN A 215 -1.74 -2.01 12.27
C GLN A 215 -2.80 -0.92 12.09
N ALA A 216 -3.59 -0.62 13.12
CA ALA A 216 -4.56 0.47 13.07
C ALA A 216 -3.88 1.84 12.87
N LEU A 217 -2.79 2.11 13.60
CA LEU A 217 -2.00 3.33 13.43
C LEU A 217 -1.39 3.42 12.03
N TYR A 218 -0.84 2.33 11.51
CA TYR A 218 -0.31 2.29 10.16
C TYR A 218 -1.37 2.65 9.11
N MET A 219 -2.56 2.06 9.20
CA MET A 219 -3.65 2.39 8.29
C MET A 219 -4.14 3.83 8.45
N SER A 220 -4.31 4.30 9.69
CA SER A 220 -4.80 5.66 9.95
C SER A 220 -3.81 6.73 9.53
N ILE A 221 -2.53 6.59 9.86
CA ILE A 221 -1.51 7.59 9.54
C ILE A 221 -1.15 7.54 8.05
N SER A 222 -0.89 6.36 7.50
CA SER A 222 -0.42 6.27 6.11
C SER A 222 -1.57 6.48 5.12
N TYR A 223 -2.65 5.71 5.22
CA TYR A 223 -3.76 5.79 4.27
C TYR A 223 -4.77 6.87 4.65
N GLY A 224 -5.08 7.05 5.94
CA GLY A 224 -5.96 8.11 6.39
C GLY A 224 -5.33 9.48 6.18
N VAL A 225 -4.31 9.83 6.97
CA VAL A 225 -3.69 11.16 6.91
C VAL A 225 -2.89 11.34 5.62
N GLY A 226 -1.95 10.44 5.33
CA GLY A 226 -1.08 10.53 4.14
C GLY A 226 -1.87 10.52 2.83
N GLY A 227 -2.84 9.60 2.69
CA GLY A 227 -3.68 9.51 1.51
C GLY A 227 -4.59 10.73 1.32
N SER A 228 -5.28 11.18 2.37
CA SER A 228 -6.19 12.32 2.28
C SER A 228 -5.45 13.63 2.01
N LEU A 229 -4.40 13.94 2.79
CA LEU A 229 -3.61 15.16 2.57
C LEU A 229 -2.86 15.12 1.24
N GLY A 230 -2.32 13.96 0.86
CA GLY A 230 -1.69 13.75 -0.45
C GLY A 230 -2.67 13.99 -1.59
N GLY A 231 -3.89 13.44 -1.52
CA GLY A 231 -4.92 13.64 -2.52
C GLY A 231 -5.33 15.09 -2.69
N LEU A 232 -5.59 15.80 -1.57
CA LEU A 232 -5.93 17.23 -1.60
C LEU A 232 -4.80 18.08 -2.15
N PHE A 233 -3.57 17.82 -1.74
CA PHE A 233 -2.39 18.54 -2.22
C PHE A 233 -2.19 18.32 -3.72
N LEU A 234 -2.24 17.08 -4.19
CA LEU A 234 -2.05 16.74 -5.60
C LEU A 234 -3.20 17.25 -6.48
N ALA A 235 -4.44 17.32 -5.95
CA ALA A 235 -5.55 17.92 -6.68
C ALA A 235 -5.33 19.41 -6.97
N GLN A 236 -4.89 20.18 -5.98
CA GLN A 236 -4.54 21.59 -6.17
C GLN A 236 -3.35 21.76 -7.13
N TRP A 237 -2.38 20.83 -7.07
CA TRP A 237 -1.23 20.83 -7.95
C TRP A 237 -1.60 20.55 -9.41
N TRP A 238 -2.49 19.59 -9.62
CA TRP A 238 -3.05 19.24 -10.93
C TRP A 238 -3.67 20.46 -11.63
N GLU A 239 -4.47 21.23 -10.91
CA GLU A 239 -5.13 22.41 -11.47
C GLU A 239 -4.16 23.56 -11.78
N ARG A 240 -3.11 23.72 -10.96
CA ARG A 240 -2.16 24.85 -11.08
C ARG A 240 -1.01 24.59 -12.03
N ALA A 241 -0.47 23.39 -12.07
CA ALA A 241 0.78 23.08 -12.75
C ALA A 241 0.64 21.98 -13.82
N GLY A 242 -0.58 21.50 -14.05
CA GLY A 242 -0.89 20.50 -15.07
C GLY A 242 -0.74 19.05 -14.61
N ALA A 243 -1.29 18.15 -15.42
CA ALA A 243 -1.44 16.73 -15.10
C ALA A 243 -0.11 15.99 -14.90
N GLU A 244 0.88 16.24 -15.75
CA GLU A 244 2.20 15.61 -15.71
C GLU A 244 2.96 15.94 -14.44
N SER A 245 2.83 17.18 -13.97
CA SER A 245 3.53 17.68 -12.78
C SER A 245 3.17 16.93 -11.50
N VAL A 246 1.97 16.36 -11.42
CA VAL A 246 1.50 15.53 -10.31
C VAL A 246 2.42 14.31 -10.10
N TYR A 247 2.90 13.72 -11.20
CA TYR A 247 3.79 12.54 -11.12
C TYR A 247 5.22 12.92 -10.73
N TYR A 248 5.71 14.10 -11.13
CA TYR A 248 7.00 14.60 -10.64
C TYR A 248 6.94 14.94 -9.15
N VAL A 249 5.81 15.50 -8.68
CA VAL A 249 5.59 15.72 -7.24
C VAL A 249 5.50 14.39 -6.51
N ALA A 250 4.80 13.39 -7.08
CA ALA A 250 4.76 12.05 -6.49
C ALA A 250 6.16 11.40 -6.41
N ALA A 251 7.01 11.60 -7.42
CA ALA A 251 8.41 11.16 -7.38
C ALA A 251 9.18 11.85 -6.25
N ALA A 252 8.99 13.17 -6.06
CA ALA A 252 9.61 13.91 -4.96
C ALA A 252 9.12 13.41 -3.59
N LEU A 253 7.81 13.15 -3.42
CA LEU A 253 7.26 12.56 -2.20
C LEU A 253 7.84 11.16 -1.94
N ALA A 254 8.01 10.33 -2.97
CA ALA A 254 8.65 9.02 -2.85
C ALA A 254 10.13 9.13 -2.45
N LEU A 255 10.85 10.14 -2.94
CA LEU A 255 12.23 10.43 -2.56
C LEU A 255 12.32 10.86 -1.09
N LEU A 256 11.44 11.75 -0.64
CA LEU A 256 11.34 12.16 0.76
C LEU A 256 10.96 10.98 1.66
N SER A 257 10.06 10.11 1.19
CA SER A 257 9.74 8.84 1.86
C SER A 257 10.98 7.97 2.02
N ALA A 258 11.81 7.85 0.97
CA ALA A 258 13.06 7.09 1.05
C ALA A 258 14.05 7.69 2.06
N ALA A 259 14.17 9.01 2.11
CA ALA A 259 15.00 9.69 3.10
C ALA A 259 14.50 9.43 4.53
N ALA A 260 13.20 9.52 4.77
CA ALA A 260 12.61 9.22 6.08
C ALA A 260 12.81 7.75 6.48
N ALA A 261 12.66 6.79 5.53
CA ALA A 261 12.95 5.38 5.77
C ALA A 261 14.43 5.15 6.14
N MET A 262 15.35 5.80 5.42
CA MET A 262 16.79 5.72 5.74
C MET A 262 17.10 6.23 7.15
N LEU A 263 16.50 7.34 7.57
CA LEU A 263 16.64 7.86 8.93
C LEU A 263 16.09 6.86 9.96
N SER A 264 14.89 6.33 9.73
CA SER A 264 14.28 5.33 10.60
C SER A 264 15.20 4.13 10.81
N PHE A 265 15.65 3.50 9.73
CA PHE A 265 16.50 2.31 9.83
C PHE A 265 17.91 2.61 10.37
N ARG A 266 18.45 3.81 10.13
CA ARG A 266 19.71 4.25 10.70
C ARG A 266 19.64 4.40 12.21
N TRP A 267 18.55 4.96 12.74
CA TRP A 267 18.35 5.10 14.18
C TRP A 267 18.08 3.76 14.86
N GLN A 268 17.28 2.88 14.23
CA GLN A 268 17.10 1.51 14.73
C GLN A 268 18.41 0.74 14.94
N ARG A 269 19.39 0.91 14.03
CA ARG A 269 20.68 0.24 14.17
C ARG A 269 21.51 0.81 15.31
N ARG A 270 21.41 2.11 15.58
CA ARG A 270 22.17 2.77 16.67
C ARG A 270 21.64 2.39 18.04
N ASP A 271 20.36 2.15 18.17
CA ASP A 271 19.70 1.80 19.43
C ASP A 271 19.76 0.29 19.72
N ALA A 272 20.31 -0.51 18.80
CA ALA A 272 20.53 -1.96 18.95
C ALA A 272 21.95 -2.32 19.45
N TYR A 273 22.83 -1.33 19.64
CA TYR A 273 24.16 -1.42 20.25
C TYR A 273 24.22 -0.58 21.53
#